data_5a9d0d226192a2bcf1c7ed01e6fe6161
#
_entry.id   5a9d0d226192a2bcf1c7ed01e6fe6161
#
_cell.length_a   1.000
_cell.length_b   1.000
_cell.length_c   1.000
_cell.angle_alpha   90.00
_cell.angle_beta   90.00
_cell.angle_gamma   90.00
#
_symmetry.space_group_name_H-M   'P 1'
#
loop_
_entity.id
_entity.type
_entity.pdbx_description
1 polymer ?
#
loop_
_entity_poly.entity_id
_entity_poly.type
_entity_poly.pdbx_seq_one_letter_code
_entity_poly.pdbx_strand_id
1 'polypeptide(L)'
;AWEAAIRPETRALFAESISNATNRILDIPAIAVVARRHGIPLVIDNTFATPYLLRPIELGADVVVHSASKFLAGHGSVLGGAIVDSGRFDAERSGALYPHLVAPGRGPGGVPAPSIAERTGGDARIAYARESVAPRFGPTPSPLNAFLIGQGIETLSLRVDRQSANALAVAQWLAARPEVASVDYAGLPSHRDHALAVRDLEVGFGSVFTFTVRG
;
A
#
# COMPACT_ATOMS: atom_id res chain seq x y z
N ALA A 1 13.81 -4.02 14.70
CA ALA A 1 12.98 -5.23 14.48
C ALA A 1 13.01 -5.64 13.01
N TRP A 2 12.65 -4.76 12.04
CA TRP A 2 12.61 -5.10 10.61
C TRP A 2 13.93 -5.67 10.06
N GLU A 3 15.03 -4.96 10.28
CA GLU A 3 16.36 -5.36 9.79
C GLU A 3 16.80 -6.73 10.36
N ALA A 4 16.48 -7.00 11.62
CA ALA A 4 16.81 -8.28 12.26
C ALA A 4 15.96 -9.47 11.74
N ALA A 5 14.87 -9.22 11.01
CA ALA A 5 14.02 -10.25 10.42
C ALA A 5 14.44 -10.61 8.97
N ILE A 6 15.29 -9.80 8.35
CA ILE A 6 15.75 -10.04 6.98
C ILE A 6 16.70 -11.24 6.93
N ARG A 7 16.47 -12.13 5.97
CA ARG A 7 17.24 -13.34 5.69
C ARG A 7 17.70 -13.34 4.22
N PRO A 8 18.65 -14.20 3.83
CA PRO A 8 19.07 -14.32 2.43
C PRO A 8 17.93 -14.61 1.45
N GLU A 9 16.87 -15.27 1.92
CA GLU A 9 15.69 -15.62 1.13
C GLU A 9 14.63 -14.50 1.09
N THR A 10 14.77 -13.44 1.87
CA THR A 10 13.82 -12.32 1.88
C THR A 10 13.82 -11.62 0.52
N ARG A 11 12.65 -11.47 -0.08
CA ARG A 11 12.49 -10.87 -1.42
C ARG A 11 11.74 -9.55 -1.40
N ALA A 12 11.01 -9.24 -0.34
CA ALA A 12 10.29 -7.99 -0.18
C ALA A 12 10.02 -7.73 1.30
N LEU A 13 9.81 -6.48 1.65
CA LEU A 13 9.12 -6.09 2.89
C LEU A 13 7.70 -5.69 2.52
N PHE A 14 6.72 -6.22 3.26
CA PHE A 14 5.31 -5.92 3.06
C PHE A 14 4.68 -5.43 4.36
N ALA A 15 3.93 -4.33 4.29
CA ALA A 15 3.20 -3.80 5.44
C ALA A 15 1.98 -2.98 4.99
N GLU A 16 1.06 -2.76 5.92
CA GLU A 16 -0.02 -1.78 5.77
C GLU A 16 0.45 -0.41 6.25
N SER A 17 0.06 0.66 5.56
CA SER A 17 0.35 2.03 5.99
C SER A 17 -0.36 2.39 7.29
N ILE A 18 -1.61 1.99 7.43
CA ILE A 18 -2.42 1.99 8.64
C ILE A 18 -2.87 0.55 8.88
N SER A 19 -2.45 -0.05 9.99
CA SER A 19 -2.69 -1.47 10.21
C SER A 19 -4.14 -1.77 10.58
N ASN A 20 -4.68 -2.82 9.98
CA ASN A 20 -5.97 -3.41 10.37
C ASN A 20 -5.74 -4.47 11.45
N ALA A 21 -6.36 -4.40 12.62
CA ALA A 21 -7.36 -3.47 13.15
C ALA A 21 -6.76 -2.53 14.23
N THR A 22 -5.44 -2.58 14.44
CA THR A 22 -4.77 -1.90 15.56
C THR A 22 -4.47 -0.42 15.29
N ASN A 23 -4.78 0.08 14.09
CA ASN A 23 -4.55 1.47 13.64
C ASN A 23 -3.12 1.99 13.84
N ARG A 24 -2.13 1.07 13.89
CA ARG A 24 -0.71 1.45 13.95
C ARG A 24 -0.31 2.13 12.66
N ILE A 25 0.42 3.22 12.79
CA ILE A 25 0.98 3.94 11.64
C ILE A 25 2.40 3.44 11.37
N LEU A 26 2.69 3.08 10.13
CA LEU A 26 4.00 2.63 9.74
C LEU A 26 4.92 3.82 9.47
N ASP A 27 6.12 3.82 10.03
CA ASP A 27 7.17 4.77 9.65
C ASP A 27 7.80 4.34 8.31
N ILE A 28 7.12 4.70 7.22
CA ILE A 28 7.50 4.28 5.86
C ILE A 28 8.93 4.74 5.50
N PRO A 29 9.35 6.01 5.75
CA PRO A 29 10.71 6.43 5.46
C PRO A 29 11.78 5.58 6.17
N ALA A 30 11.57 5.24 7.44
CA ALA A 30 12.51 4.42 8.20
C ALA A 30 12.63 3.01 7.63
N ILE A 31 11.50 2.39 7.26
CA ILE A 31 11.51 1.03 6.67
C ILE A 31 12.06 1.05 5.23
N ALA A 32 11.80 2.09 4.45
CA ALA A 32 12.35 2.25 3.11
C ALA A 32 13.89 2.32 3.11
N VAL A 33 14.50 2.92 4.14
CA VAL A 33 15.97 2.90 4.32
C VAL A 33 16.46 1.47 4.51
N VAL A 34 15.78 0.67 5.33
CA VAL A 34 16.13 -0.74 5.56
C VAL A 34 15.99 -1.54 4.26
N ALA A 35 14.86 -1.43 3.57
CA ALA A 35 14.62 -2.12 2.30
C ALA A 35 15.72 -1.82 1.26
N ARG A 36 16.06 -0.53 1.09
CA ARG A 36 17.12 -0.09 0.17
C ARG A 36 18.49 -0.66 0.52
N ARG A 37 18.88 -0.76 1.79
CA ARG A 37 20.16 -1.36 2.19
C ARG A 37 20.31 -2.80 1.70
N HIS A 38 19.21 -3.54 1.73
CA HIS A 38 19.18 -4.96 1.36
C HIS A 38 18.81 -5.21 -0.12
N GLY A 39 18.61 -4.16 -0.92
CA GLY A 39 18.25 -4.28 -2.34
C GLY A 39 16.89 -4.93 -2.60
N ILE A 40 15.99 -4.92 -1.59
CA ILE A 40 14.64 -5.50 -1.68
C ILE A 40 13.58 -4.39 -1.70
N PRO A 41 12.43 -4.57 -2.40
CA PRO A 41 11.40 -3.58 -2.44
C PRO A 41 10.61 -3.52 -1.12
N LEU A 42 10.15 -2.30 -0.82
CA LEU A 42 9.12 -2.05 0.18
C LEU A 42 7.77 -1.96 -0.52
N VAL A 43 6.88 -2.89 -0.20
CA VAL A 43 5.50 -2.96 -0.70
C VAL A 43 4.55 -2.50 0.39
N ILE A 44 3.73 -1.50 0.12
CA ILE A 44 2.79 -0.94 1.08
C ILE A 44 1.36 -1.16 0.62
N ASP A 45 0.57 -1.83 1.45
CA ASP A 45 -0.88 -1.80 1.32
C ASP A 45 -1.40 -0.48 1.91
N ASN A 46 -1.89 0.38 1.01
CA ASN A 46 -2.38 1.71 1.36
C ASN A 46 -3.91 1.81 1.30
N THR A 47 -4.59 0.67 1.46
CA THR A 47 -6.05 0.59 1.32
C THR A 47 -6.76 1.51 2.30
N PHE A 48 -6.34 1.55 3.58
CA PHE A 48 -7.03 2.35 4.62
C PHE A 48 -6.77 3.85 4.50
N ALA A 49 -5.53 4.23 4.20
CA ALA A 49 -5.20 5.65 4.02
C ALA A 49 -5.73 6.19 2.69
N THR A 50 -5.82 5.36 1.66
CA THR A 50 -6.08 5.79 0.28
C THR A 50 -4.96 6.71 -0.26
N PRO A 51 -4.86 6.96 -1.57
CA PRO A 51 -3.90 7.91 -2.10
C PRO A 51 -4.23 9.37 -1.74
N TYR A 52 -5.40 9.62 -1.15
CA TYR A 52 -5.81 10.94 -0.70
C TYR A 52 -5.19 11.34 0.64
N LEU A 53 -5.12 10.43 1.62
CA LEU A 53 -4.49 10.70 2.91
C LEU A 53 -2.98 10.49 2.90
N LEU A 54 -2.48 9.54 2.09
CA LEU A 54 -1.07 9.15 2.13
C LEU A 54 -0.61 8.66 0.77
N ARG A 55 0.58 9.13 0.35
CA ARG A 55 1.25 8.71 -0.89
C ARG A 55 2.58 8.00 -0.58
N PRO A 56 2.55 6.68 -0.31
CA PRO A 56 3.73 5.96 0.19
C PRO A 56 4.95 6.00 -0.73
N ILE A 57 4.77 6.15 -2.05
CA ILE A 57 5.88 6.27 -3.02
C ILE A 57 6.72 7.52 -2.74
N GLU A 58 6.09 8.63 -2.35
CA GLU A 58 6.78 9.87 -1.99
C GLU A 58 7.59 9.71 -0.70
N LEU A 59 7.18 8.78 0.17
CA LEU A 59 7.86 8.42 1.41
C LEU A 59 8.90 7.30 1.25
N GLY A 60 9.07 6.78 0.03
CA GLY A 60 10.12 5.83 -0.30
C GLY A 60 9.68 4.39 -0.50
N ALA A 61 8.39 4.09 -0.51
CA ALA A 61 7.88 2.78 -0.93
C ALA A 61 8.20 2.52 -2.41
N ASP A 62 8.45 1.28 -2.77
CA ASP A 62 8.70 0.87 -4.15
C ASP A 62 7.42 0.49 -4.88
N VAL A 63 6.52 -0.18 -4.17
CA VAL A 63 5.24 -0.64 -4.71
C VAL A 63 4.14 -0.29 -3.72
N VAL A 64 3.01 0.18 -4.21
CA VAL A 64 1.81 0.43 -3.43
C VAL A 64 0.67 -0.43 -3.97
N VAL A 65 -0.05 -1.08 -3.08
CA VAL A 65 -1.24 -1.86 -3.43
C VAL A 65 -2.47 -1.25 -2.76
N HIS A 66 -3.60 -1.36 -3.43
CA HIS A 66 -4.90 -0.94 -2.92
C HIS A 66 -5.95 -2.01 -3.20
N SER A 67 -6.73 -2.36 -2.19
CA SER A 67 -8.04 -2.96 -2.44
C SER A 67 -8.99 -1.89 -2.95
N ALA A 68 -9.17 -1.82 -4.27
CA ALA A 68 -10.07 -0.85 -4.87
C ALA A 68 -11.55 -1.11 -4.53
N SER A 69 -11.88 -2.31 -4.04
CA SER A 69 -13.20 -2.67 -3.52
C SER A 69 -13.63 -1.88 -2.29
N LYS A 70 -12.67 -1.28 -1.57
CA LYS A 70 -12.91 -0.53 -0.32
C LYS A 70 -13.17 0.94 -0.63
N PHE A 71 -12.32 1.81 -0.15
CA PHE A 71 -12.51 3.27 -0.22
C PHE A 71 -12.49 3.84 -1.64
N LEU A 72 -11.69 3.25 -2.57
CA LEU A 72 -11.63 3.76 -3.93
C LEU A 72 -12.99 3.66 -4.63
N ALA A 73 -13.62 2.50 -4.62
CA ALA A 73 -14.99 2.36 -5.12
C ALA A 73 -16.02 2.97 -4.18
N GLY A 74 -15.87 2.78 -2.88
CA GLY A 74 -16.64 3.47 -1.83
C GLY A 74 -18.06 2.99 -1.57
N HIS A 75 -18.57 2.04 -2.34
CA HIS A 75 -19.98 1.63 -2.31
C HIS A 75 -20.20 0.15 -1.96
N GLY A 76 -19.13 -0.63 -1.80
CA GLY A 76 -19.22 -2.08 -1.53
C GLY A 76 -19.84 -2.90 -2.67
N SER A 77 -19.91 -2.36 -3.87
CA SER A 77 -20.61 -2.95 -5.02
C SER A 77 -19.72 -3.64 -6.02
N VAL A 78 -18.37 -3.53 -5.87
CA VAL A 78 -17.41 -4.05 -6.85
C VAL A 78 -16.21 -4.69 -6.19
N LEU A 79 -15.57 -5.61 -6.91
CA LEU A 79 -14.26 -6.15 -6.57
C LEU A 79 -13.21 -5.61 -7.53
N GLY A 80 -12.07 -5.20 -6.98
CA GLY A 80 -10.93 -4.74 -7.77
C GLY A 80 -9.74 -4.40 -6.90
N GLY A 81 -8.59 -4.24 -7.55
CA GLY A 81 -7.33 -3.85 -6.93
C GLY A 81 -6.52 -2.96 -7.85
N ALA A 82 -5.60 -2.22 -7.27
CA ALA A 82 -4.62 -1.45 -8.01
C ALA A 82 -3.21 -1.73 -7.46
N ILE A 83 -2.26 -1.84 -8.36
CA ILE A 83 -0.82 -1.93 -8.04
C ILE A 83 -0.15 -0.75 -8.72
N VAL A 84 0.57 0.04 -7.94
CA VAL A 84 1.33 1.20 -8.41
C VAL A 84 2.80 0.93 -8.12
N ASP A 85 3.62 0.88 -9.15
CA ASP A 85 5.08 0.76 -9.04
C ASP A 85 5.71 2.15 -9.12
N SER A 86 6.76 2.37 -8.34
CA SER A 86 7.51 3.62 -8.32
C SER A 86 8.37 3.86 -9.57
N GLY A 87 8.55 2.84 -10.43
CA GLY A 87 9.45 2.90 -11.57
C GLY A 87 10.95 2.93 -11.19
N ARG A 88 11.29 2.50 -9.98
CA ARG A 88 12.66 2.58 -9.43
C ARG A 88 13.34 1.21 -9.28
N PHE A 89 12.99 0.24 -10.14
CA PHE A 89 13.71 -1.03 -10.13
C PHE A 89 15.16 -0.82 -10.60
N ASP A 90 16.09 -1.29 -9.78
CA ASP A 90 17.52 -1.24 -10.06
C ASP A 90 18.02 -2.65 -10.39
N ALA A 91 18.30 -2.89 -11.68
CA ALA A 91 18.70 -4.19 -12.19
C ALA A 91 20.11 -4.62 -11.70
N GLU A 92 21.04 -3.67 -11.54
CA GLU A 92 22.40 -3.96 -11.07
C GLU A 92 22.36 -4.41 -9.61
N ARG A 93 21.64 -3.67 -8.80
CA ARG A 93 21.56 -3.93 -7.36
C ARG A 93 20.67 -5.13 -7.01
N SER A 94 19.57 -5.29 -7.71
CA SER A 94 18.51 -6.24 -7.34
C SER A 94 18.45 -7.46 -8.26
N GLY A 95 19.21 -7.48 -9.36
CA GLY A 95 19.14 -8.54 -10.38
C GLY A 95 19.43 -9.94 -9.86
N ALA A 96 20.37 -10.07 -8.93
CA ALA A 96 20.67 -11.36 -8.30
C ALA A 96 19.49 -11.92 -7.48
N LEU A 97 18.66 -11.04 -6.90
CA LEU A 97 17.47 -11.43 -6.15
C LEU A 97 16.27 -11.73 -7.07
N TYR A 98 16.26 -11.13 -8.26
CA TYR A 98 15.15 -11.24 -9.25
C TYR A 98 15.69 -11.65 -10.62
N PRO A 99 16.31 -12.83 -10.76
CA PRO A 99 16.95 -13.25 -12.02
C PRO A 99 15.97 -13.28 -13.19
N HIS A 100 14.69 -13.54 -12.96
CA HIS A 100 13.65 -13.54 -14.00
C HIS A 100 13.37 -12.17 -14.63
N LEU A 101 13.79 -11.07 -14.00
CA LEU A 101 13.68 -9.72 -14.56
C LEU A 101 14.89 -9.33 -15.41
N VAL A 102 16.06 -9.89 -15.11
CA VAL A 102 17.34 -9.52 -15.75
C VAL A 102 17.90 -10.60 -16.67
N ALA A 103 17.37 -11.82 -16.62
CA ALA A 103 17.77 -12.88 -17.55
C ALA A 103 17.37 -12.53 -18.98
N PRO A 104 18.24 -12.84 -19.97
CA PRO A 104 17.89 -12.65 -21.37
C PRO A 104 16.58 -13.34 -21.73
N GLY A 105 15.74 -12.63 -22.46
CA GLY A 105 14.47 -13.14 -23.00
C GLY A 105 14.72 -14.09 -24.16
N ARG A 106 13.62 -14.73 -24.61
CA ARG A 106 13.60 -15.52 -25.86
C ARG A 106 12.50 -14.96 -26.76
N GLY A 107 12.89 -14.54 -27.95
CA GLY A 107 11.99 -14.13 -29.01
C GLY A 107 11.45 -15.33 -29.82
N PRO A 108 10.66 -15.07 -30.87
CA PRO A 108 10.16 -16.08 -31.77
C PRO A 108 11.31 -16.95 -32.33
N GLY A 109 11.10 -18.26 -32.39
CA GLY A 109 12.12 -19.20 -32.85
C GLY A 109 13.29 -19.42 -31.88
N GLY A 110 13.20 -18.91 -30.63
CA GLY A 110 14.25 -19.08 -29.62
C GLY A 110 15.42 -18.11 -29.75
N VAL A 111 15.29 -17.10 -30.60
CA VAL A 111 16.33 -16.05 -30.76
C VAL A 111 16.50 -15.28 -29.45
N PRO A 112 17.75 -14.98 -29.02
CA PRO A 112 17.99 -14.14 -27.85
C PRO A 112 17.26 -12.79 -27.98
N ALA A 113 16.62 -12.38 -26.90
CA ALA A 113 15.92 -11.09 -26.80
C ALA A 113 16.37 -10.37 -25.50
N PRO A 114 16.28 -9.05 -25.47
CA PRO A 114 16.59 -8.30 -24.24
C PRO A 114 15.75 -8.80 -23.05
N SER A 115 16.33 -8.74 -21.86
CA SER A 115 15.61 -8.98 -20.61
C SER A 115 14.48 -7.96 -20.42
N ILE A 116 13.59 -8.23 -19.48
CA ILE A 116 12.52 -7.28 -19.13
C ILE A 116 13.14 -5.97 -18.64
N ALA A 117 14.14 -6.04 -17.76
CA ALA A 117 14.81 -4.86 -17.21
C ALA A 117 15.49 -4.01 -18.31
N GLU A 118 16.12 -4.64 -19.31
CA GLU A 118 16.72 -3.92 -20.44
C GLU A 118 15.68 -3.21 -21.31
N ARG A 119 14.48 -3.80 -21.48
CA ARG A 119 13.40 -3.21 -22.27
C ARG A 119 12.64 -2.09 -21.56
N THR A 120 12.49 -2.20 -20.24
CA THR A 120 11.54 -1.38 -19.47
C THR A 120 12.20 -0.58 -18.35
N GLY A 121 13.50 -0.78 -18.09
CA GLY A 121 14.23 -0.06 -17.06
C GLY A 121 13.58 -0.22 -15.67
N GLY A 122 13.32 0.89 -15.02
CA GLY A 122 12.71 0.93 -13.68
C GLY A 122 11.33 0.28 -13.58
N ASP A 123 10.61 0.13 -14.69
CA ASP A 123 9.27 -0.47 -14.74
C ASP A 123 9.25 -2.00 -14.83
N ALA A 124 10.40 -2.66 -14.68
CA ALA A 124 10.55 -4.10 -14.90
C ALA A 124 9.56 -4.96 -14.09
N ARG A 125 9.27 -4.58 -12.85
CA ARG A 125 8.34 -5.32 -11.99
C ARG A 125 6.92 -5.30 -12.54
N ILE A 126 6.43 -4.12 -12.93
CA ILE A 126 5.05 -3.99 -13.44
C ILE A 126 4.94 -4.58 -14.85
N ALA A 127 5.99 -4.50 -15.67
CA ALA A 127 6.06 -5.15 -16.96
C ALA A 127 5.97 -6.67 -16.81
N TYR A 128 6.74 -7.26 -15.90
CA TYR A 128 6.64 -8.69 -15.60
C TYR A 128 5.25 -9.10 -15.10
N ALA A 129 4.67 -8.31 -14.22
CA ALA A 129 3.31 -8.57 -13.74
C ALA A 129 2.30 -8.61 -14.89
N ARG A 130 2.39 -7.68 -15.84
CA ARG A 130 1.49 -7.59 -17.00
C ARG A 130 1.75 -8.68 -18.04
N GLU A 131 3.00 -8.95 -18.37
CA GLU A 131 3.38 -9.84 -19.47
C GLU A 131 3.42 -11.32 -19.05
N SER A 132 3.76 -11.58 -17.79
CA SER A 132 4.02 -12.94 -17.33
C SER A 132 3.04 -13.44 -16.29
N VAL A 133 2.59 -12.59 -15.36
CA VAL A 133 1.72 -13.00 -14.26
C VAL A 133 0.25 -12.90 -14.68
N ALA A 134 -0.18 -11.74 -15.16
CA ALA A 134 -1.57 -11.51 -15.50
C ALA A 134 -2.14 -12.49 -16.54
N PRO A 135 -1.44 -12.84 -17.64
CA PRO A 135 -1.97 -13.83 -18.59
C PRO A 135 -2.14 -15.22 -18.03
N ARG A 136 -1.38 -15.58 -16.97
CA ARG A 136 -1.42 -16.92 -16.37
C ARG A 136 -2.48 -17.05 -15.27
N PHE A 137 -2.70 -15.98 -14.51
CA PHE A 137 -3.61 -15.98 -13.35
C PHE A 137 -4.94 -15.28 -13.62
N GLY A 138 -5.04 -14.52 -14.72
CA GLY A 138 -6.26 -13.86 -15.15
C GLY A 138 -6.80 -12.75 -14.25
N PRO A 139 -5.99 -11.98 -13.48
CA PRO A 139 -6.51 -10.92 -12.61
C PRO A 139 -6.92 -9.69 -13.45
N THR A 140 -8.06 -9.79 -14.09
CA THR A 140 -8.61 -8.73 -14.93
C THR A 140 -9.96 -8.29 -14.40
N PRO A 141 -10.14 -7.01 -14.01
CA PRO A 141 -11.45 -6.49 -13.63
C PRO A 141 -12.38 -6.47 -14.84
N SER A 142 -13.66 -6.70 -14.63
CA SER A 142 -14.65 -6.48 -15.67
C SER A 142 -14.71 -4.99 -16.02
N PRO A 143 -15.07 -4.62 -17.29
CA PRO A 143 -15.24 -3.22 -17.66
C PRO A 143 -16.22 -2.46 -16.76
N LEU A 144 -17.30 -3.11 -16.31
CA LEU A 144 -18.24 -2.53 -15.38
C LEU A 144 -17.62 -2.24 -14.01
N ASN A 145 -16.84 -3.17 -13.46
CA ASN A 145 -16.15 -2.94 -12.20
C ASN A 145 -15.13 -1.79 -12.32
N ALA A 146 -14.38 -1.74 -13.42
CA ALA A 146 -13.44 -0.65 -13.67
C ALA A 146 -14.16 0.71 -13.76
N PHE A 147 -15.30 0.78 -14.44
CA PHE A 147 -16.12 1.98 -14.52
C PHE A 147 -16.64 2.43 -13.15
N LEU A 148 -17.20 1.51 -12.35
CA LEU A 148 -17.71 1.81 -11.03
C LEU A 148 -16.62 2.22 -10.03
N ILE A 149 -15.41 1.64 -10.13
CA ILE A 149 -14.25 2.10 -9.35
C ILE A 149 -13.89 3.53 -9.76
N GLY A 150 -13.85 3.84 -11.07
CA GLY A 150 -13.60 5.19 -11.57
C GLY A 150 -14.60 6.20 -11.02
N GLN A 151 -15.88 5.88 -11.06
CA GLN A 151 -16.96 6.72 -10.47
C GLN A 151 -16.75 6.94 -8.96
N GLY A 152 -16.34 5.91 -8.23
CA GLY A 152 -16.04 6.04 -6.80
C GLY A 152 -14.86 6.98 -6.52
N ILE A 153 -13.84 6.95 -7.35
CA ILE A 153 -12.64 7.79 -7.19
C ILE A 153 -12.97 9.29 -7.34
N GLU A 154 -13.92 9.66 -8.17
CA GLU A 154 -14.31 11.07 -8.37
C GLU A 154 -14.78 11.76 -7.08
N THR A 155 -15.38 11.00 -6.16
CA THR A 155 -15.86 11.52 -4.87
C THR A 155 -14.97 11.12 -3.69
N LEU A 156 -13.79 10.53 -3.94
CA LEU A 156 -12.95 9.97 -2.89
C LEU A 156 -12.59 11.00 -1.82
N SER A 157 -12.11 12.17 -2.22
CA SER A 157 -11.70 13.22 -1.28
C SER A 157 -12.84 13.65 -0.37
N LEU A 158 -14.00 13.95 -0.95
CA LEU A 158 -15.20 14.38 -0.19
C LEU A 158 -15.63 13.31 0.84
N ARG A 159 -15.58 12.04 0.43
CA ARG A 159 -15.97 10.93 1.31
C ARG A 159 -14.95 10.72 2.43
N VAL A 160 -13.68 10.73 2.12
CA VAL A 160 -12.61 10.49 3.09
C VAL A 160 -12.53 11.64 4.10
N ASP A 161 -12.68 12.89 3.68
CA ASP A 161 -12.75 14.04 4.58
C ASP A 161 -13.89 13.89 5.58
N ARG A 162 -15.10 13.63 5.08
CA ARG A 162 -16.26 13.46 5.94
C ARG A 162 -16.11 12.25 6.88
N GLN A 163 -15.62 11.13 6.38
CA GLN A 163 -15.41 9.92 7.16
C GLN A 163 -14.36 10.14 8.25
N SER A 164 -13.23 10.79 7.94
CA SER A 164 -12.19 11.10 8.91
C SER A 164 -12.69 12.05 10.01
N ALA A 165 -13.44 13.09 9.63
CA ALA A 165 -14.04 14.01 10.60
C ALA A 165 -15.04 13.30 11.52
N ASN A 166 -15.89 12.44 10.98
CA ASN A 166 -16.84 11.66 11.75
C ASN A 166 -16.13 10.67 12.69
N ALA A 167 -15.10 9.99 12.20
CA ALA A 167 -14.32 9.05 13.00
C ALA A 167 -13.63 9.74 14.19
N LEU A 168 -13.04 10.91 13.96
CA LEU A 168 -12.43 11.70 15.04
C LEU A 168 -13.47 12.09 16.10
N ALA A 169 -14.62 12.61 15.68
CA ALA A 169 -15.68 13.01 16.63
C ALA A 169 -16.19 11.82 17.46
N VAL A 170 -16.42 10.66 16.82
CA VAL A 170 -16.87 9.45 17.51
C VAL A 170 -15.78 8.90 18.43
N ALA A 171 -14.52 8.88 17.98
CA ALA A 171 -13.38 8.42 18.78
C ALA A 171 -13.19 9.29 20.05
N GLN A 172 -13.31 10.62 19.92
CA GLN A 172 -13.25 11.55 21.06
C GLN A 172 -14.41 11.32 22.02
N TRP A 173 -15.62 11.14 21.50
CA TRP A 173 -16.80 10.85 22.33
C TRP A 173 -16.65 9.54 23.09
N LEU A 174 -16.18 8.47 22.42
CA LEU A 174 -15.92 7.18 23.05
C LEU A 174 -14.83 7.27 24.12
N ALA A 175 -13.75 7.99 23.84
CA ALA A 175 -12.64 8.16 24.81
C ALA A 175 -13.07 8.85 26.12
N ALA A 176 -14.16 9.61 26.07
CA ALA A 176 -14.74 10.26 27.25
C ALA A 176 -15.76 9.38 27.99
N ARG A 177 -16.06 8.17 27.56
CA ARG A 177 -17.05 7.28 28.20
C ARG A 177 -16.42 6.44 29.31
N PRO A 178 -17.02 6.35 30.49
CA PRO A 178 -16.52 5.52 31.58
C PRO A 178 -16.57 4.03 31.25
N GLU A 179 -17.45 3.60 30.35
CA GLU A 179 -17.60 2.21 29.90
C GLU A 179 -16.52 1.79 28.90
N VAL A 180 -15.76 2.75 28.34
CA VAL A 180 -14.73 2.49 27.37
C VAL A 180 -13.36 2.42 28.08
N ALA A 181 -12.65 1.32 27.86
CA ALA A 181 -11.31 1.12 28.43
C ALA A 181 -10.22 1.80 27.61
N SER A 182 -10.32 1.71 26.26
CA SER A 182 -9.37 2.32 25.32
C SER A 182 -10.01 2.58 23.98
N VAL A 183 -9.45 3.54 23.23
CA VAL A 183 -9.76 3.80 21.83
C VAL A 183 -8.44 3.88 21.07
N ASP A 184 -8.26 3.01 20.07
CA ASP A 184 -7.09 2.99 19.19
C ASP A 184 -7.43 3.70 17.88
N TYR A 185 -7.10 4.99 17.81
CA TYR A 185 -7.30 5.86 16.66
C TYR A 185 -6.16 6.87 16.57
N ALA A 186 -5.46 6.90 15.45
CA ALA A 186 -4.27 7.73 15.28
C ALA A 186 -4.55 9.24 15.34
N GLY A 187 -5.80 9.66 15.16
CA GLY A 187 -6.25 11.04 15.35
C GLY A 187 -6.33 11.51 16.81
N LEU A 188 -6.28 10.60 17.79
CA LEU A 188 -6.27 10.96 19.20
C LEU A 188 -4.84 11.22 19.68
N PRO A 189 -4.58 12.31 20.42
CA PRO A 189 -3.23 12.59 20.98
C PRO A 189 -2.70 11.48 21.90
N SER A 190 -3.59 10.67 22.48
CA SER A 190 -3.22 9.51 23.32
C SER A 190 -2.73 8.31 22.52
N HIS A 191 -2.94 8.27 21.19
CA HIS A 191 -2.48 7.17 20.38
C HIS A 191 -0.95 7.19 20.26
N ARG A 192 -0.34 6.02 20.43
CA ARG A 192 1.12 5.87 20.47
C ARG A 192 1.84 6.35 19.18
N ASP A 193 1.19 6.29 18.06
CA ASP A 193 1.73 6.70 16.74
C ASP A 193 1.13 8.04 16.27
N HIS A 194 0.48 8.83 17.15
CA HIS A 194 -0.14 10.10 16.79
C HIS A 194 0.84 11.06 16.09
N ALA A 195 2.06 11.15 16.62
CA ALA A 195 3.10 12.01 16.01
C ALA A 195 3.47 11.58 14.58
N LEU A 196 3.51 10.26 14.30
CA LEU A 196 3.71 9.76 12.94
C LEU A 196 2.52 10.09 12.04
N ALA A 197 1.31 9.93 12.57
CA ALA A 197 0.09 10.26 11.83
C ALA A 197 0.04 11.76 11.45
N VAL A 198 0.37 12.64 12.38
CA VAL A 198 0.44 14.10 12.13
C VAL A 198 1.52 14.45 11.11
N ARG A 199 2.65 13.73 11.11
CA ARG A 199 3.73 13.95 10.14
C ARG A 199 3.36 13.52 8.72
N ASP A 200 2.70 12.35 8.58
CA ASP A 200 2.60 11.64 7.30
C ASP A 200 1.22 11.71 6.65
N LEU A 201 0.14 11.90 7.44
CA LEU A 201 -1.22 11.98 6.91
C LEU A 201 -1.62 13.43 6.66
N GLU A 202 -1.91 13.78 5.41
CA GLU A 202 -2.03 15.19 4.98
C GLU A 202 -3.31 15.88 5.47
N VAL A 203 -4.46 15.20 5.40
CA VAL A 203 -5.78 15.85 5.56
C VAL A 203 -6.72 15.17 6.55
N GLY A 204 -6.24 14.18 7.29
CA GLY A 204 -7.06 13.45 8.28
C GLY A 204 -6.41 12.14 8.70
N PHE A 205 -7.06 11.41 9.60
CA PHE A 205 -6.46 10.23 10.24
C PHE A 205 -7.16 8.92 9.84
N GLY A 206 -7.93 8.94 8.74
CA GLY A 206 -8.71 7.79 8.29
C GLY A 206 -10.04 7.65 9.04
N SER A 207 -10.79 6.61 8.67
CA SER A 207 -12.17 6.42 9.16
C SER A 207 -12.36 5.12 9.94
N VAL A 208 -11.29 4.37 10.17
CA VAL A 208 -11.32 3.11 10.92
C VAL A 208 -10.61 3.30 12.26
N PHE A 209 -11.23 2.84 13.31
CA PHE A 209 -10.64 2.77 14.65
C PHE A 209 -11.22 1.59 15.41
N THR A 210 -10.57 1.20 16.49
CA THR A 210 -11.05 0.16 17.41
C THR A 210 -11.16 0.71 18.81
N PHE A 211 -12.01 0.10 19.62
CA PHE A 211 -12.14 0.42 21.04
C PHE A 211 -12.44 -0.82 21.86
N THR A 212 -12.09 -0.76 23.13
CA THR A 212 -12.34 -1.82 24.10
C THR A 212 -13.31 -1.32 25.15
N VAL A 213 -14.35 -2.08 25.43
CA VAL A 213 -15.28 -1.82 26.53
C VAL A 213 -14.78 -2.46 27.83
N ARG A 214 -15.14 -1.85 28.95
CA ARG A 214 -14.92 -2.46 30.27
C ARG A 214 -15.95 -3.56 30.48
N GLY A 215 -15.52 -4.73 30.92
CA GLY A 215 -16.39 -5.84 31.31
C GLY A 215 -16.95 -5.65 32.71
#